data_2baba7852213b1a534aa9ff408499398
#
_entry.id   2baba7852213b1a534aa9ff408499398
#
_cell.length_a   1.000
_cell.length_b   1.000
_cell.length_c   1.000
_cell.angle_alpha   90.00
_cell.angle_beta   90.00
_cell.angle_gamma   90.00
#
_symmetry.space_group_name_H-M   'P 1'
#
loop_
_entity.id
_entity.type
_entity.pdbx_description
1 polymer ?
#
loop_
_entity_poly.entity_id
_entity_poly.type
_entity_poly.pdbx_seq_one_letter_code
_entity_poly.pdbx_strand_id
1 'polypeptide(L)'
;MDRIIERGMLYDFYGELLTDHQREVYEGLVDNDMSLGELAGEYNISRQAAHDLIKRCDKMLENYEDKLHLISKFQSIRSKVEEIDRVSSDALVKELASRILEEI
;
A
#
# COMPACT_ATOMS: atom_id res chain seq x y z
N MET A 1 -1.93 -12.70 -5.70
CA MET A 1 -2.11 -11.26 -5.89
C MET A 1 -0.98 -10.71 -6.73
N ASP A 2 -1.28 -9.77 -7.60
CA ASP A 2 -0.26 -9.13 -8.43
C ASP A 2 0.74 -8.38 -7.54
N ARG A 3 2.04 -8.54 -7.82
CA ARG A 3 3.12 -7.93 -7.03
C ARG A 3 3.03 -6.41 -7.02
N ILE A 4 2.66 -5.81 -8.13
CA ILE A 4 2.52 -4.35 -8.24
C ILE A 4 1.39 -3.85 -7.34
N ILE A 5 0.26 -4.54 -7.33
CA ILE A 5 -0.88 -4.20 -6.47
C ILE A 5 -0.52 -4.36 -5.00
N GLU A 6 0.14 -5.45 -4.65
CA GLU A 6 0.59 -5.73 -3.30
C GLU A 6 1.54 -4.65 -2.79
N ARG A 7 2.53 -4.27 -3.59
CA ARG A 7 3.47 -3.19 -3.24
C ARG A 7 2.76 -1.87 -3.04
N GLY A 8 1.82 -1.53 -3.91
CA GLY A 8 1.03 -0.31 -3.79
C GLY A 8 0.25 -0.25 -2.48
N MET A 9 -0.39 -1.34 -2.10
CA MET A 9 -1.14 -1.42 -0.83
C MET A 9 -0.21 -1.30 0.38
N LEU A 10 0.90 -2.02 0.38
CA LEU A 10 1.88 -1.93 1.46
C LEU A 10 2.43 -0.52 1.60
N TYR A 11 2.71 0.14 0.48
CA TYR A 11 3.21 1.50 0.49
C TYR A 11 2.16 2.49 1.00
N ASP A 12 0.91 2.35 0.57
CA ASP A 12 -0.18 3.22 1.01
C ASP A 12 -0.37 3.17 2.53
N PHE A 13 -0.26 1.99 3.12
CA PHE A 13 -0.46 1.80 4.56
C PHE A 13 0.77 2.11 5.41
N TYR A 14 1.95 1.75 4.93
CA TYR A 14 3.16 1.77 5.75
C TYR A 14 4.30 2.61 5.18
N GLY A 15 4.13 3.22 4.02
CA GLY A 15 5.19 3.97 3.35
C GLY A 15 5.77 5.10 4.18
N GLU A 16 4.98 5.73 5.03
CA GLU A 16 5.45 6.81 5.91
C GLU A 16 6.47 6.34 6.94
N LEU A 17 6.57 5.04 7.17
CA LEU A 17 7.54 4.46 8.10
C LEU A 17 8.91 4.23 7.47
N LEU A 18 9.03 4.39 6.15
CA LEU A 18 10.30 4.35 5.46
C LEU A 18 11.06 5.67 5.65
N THR A 19 12.38 5.64 5.48
CA THR A 19 13.17 6.89 5.47
C THR A 19 12.81 7.70 4.23
N ASP A 20 13.12 9.01 4.23
CA ASP A 20 12.82 9.89 3.10
C ASP A 20 13.42 9.36 1.79
N HIS A 21 14.68 8.91 1.84
CA HIS A 21 15.34 8.37 0.65
C HIS A 21 14.69 7.06 0.18
N GLN A 22 14.37 6.17 1.11
CA GLN A 22 13.67 4.92 0.78
C GLN A 22 12.30 5.20 0.16
N ARG A 23 11.57 6.17 0.70
CA ARG A 23 10.26 6.58 0.17
C ARG A 23 10.39 7.08 -1.26
N GLU A 24 11.33 7.97 -1.53
CA GLU A 24 11.53 8.52 -2.87
C GLU A 24 11.78 7.42 -3.90
N VAL A 25 12.70 6.51 -3.59
CA VAL A 25 13.05 5.43 -4.52
C VAL A 25 11.87 4.47 -4.70
N TYR A 26 11.21 4.11 -3.61
CA TYR A 26 10.08 3.19 -3.67
C TYR A 26 8.88 3.81 -4.41
N GLU A 27 8.61 5.10 -4.22
CA GLU A 27 7.59 5.82 -4.98
C GLU A 27 7.89 5.81 -6.48
N GLY A 28 9.16 5.93 -6.85
CA GLY A 28 9.55 5.81 -8.25
C GLY A 28 9.07 4.50 -8.87
N LEU A 29 9.19 3.40 -8.11
CA LEU A 29 8.77 2.09 -8.58
C LEU A 29 7.25 1.95 -8.60
N VAL A 30 6.56 2.28 -7.51
CA VAL A 30 5.13 1.97 -7.33
C VAL A 30 4.20 3.03 -7.91
N ASP A 31 4.58 4.30 -7.86
CA ASP A 31 3.72 5.41 -8.30
C ASP A 31 4.09 5.90 -9.70
N ASN A 32 5.37 5.90 -10.04
CA ASN A 32 5.86 6.45 -11.30
C ASN A 32 6.26 5.36 -12.31
N ASP A 33 6.02 4.11 -11.98
CA ASP A 33 6.23 2.96 -12.86
C ASP A 33 7.64 2.88 -13.45
N MET A 34 8.64 3.29 -12.67
CA MET A 34 10.03 3.28 -13.10
C MET A 34 10.63 1.88 -13.03
N SER A 35 11.46 1.53 -13.99
CA SER A 35 12.24 0.31 -13.96
C SER A 35 13.42 0.44 -13.01
N LEU A 36 14.05 -0.68 -12.66
CA LEU A 36 15.28 -0.66 -11.85
C LEU A 36 16.39 0.12 -12.55
N GLY A 37 16.50 -0.01 -13.86
CA GLY A 37 17.49 0.74 -14.65
C GLY A 37 17.24 2.24 -14.59
N GLU A 38 15.98 2.66 -14.68
CA GLU A 38 15.60 4.07 -14.59
C GLU A 38 15.87 4.62 -13.18
N LEU A 39 15.56 3.86 -12.14
CA LEU A 39 15.87 4.24 -10.76
C LEU A 39 17.38 4.36 -10.54
N ALA A 40 18.14 3.42 -11.06
CA ALA A 40 19.60 3.45 -10.97
C ALA A 40 20.17 4.73 -11.60
N GLY A 41 19.66 5.10 -12.77
CA GLY A 41 20.06 6.34 -13.45
C GLY A 41 19.68 7.59 -12.69
N GLU A 42 18.46 7.64 -12.18
CA GLU A 42 17.94 8.80 -11.44
C GLU A 42 18.74 9.08 -10.17
N TYR A 43 19.08 8.04 -9.42
CA TYR A 43 19.76 8.18 -8.14
C TYR A 43 21.27 7.93 -8.20
N ASN A 44 21.79 7.75 -9.42
CA ASN A 44 23.23 7.55 -9.66
C ASN A 44 23.79 6.39 -8.83
N ILE A 45 23.10 5.28 -8.83
CA ILE A 45 23.50 4.02 -8.19
C ILE A 45 23.49 2.90 -9.22
N SER A 46 24.06 1.75 -8.87
CA SER A 46 24.03 0.60 -9.76
C SER A 46 22.62 0.00 -9.78
N ARG A 47 22.31 -0.74 -10.85
CA ARG A 47 21.05 -1.46 -10.96
C ARG A 47 20.90 -2.48 -9.81
N GLN A 48 22.00 -3.14 -9.43
CA GLN A 48 21.99 -4.08 -8.31
C GLN A 48 21.68 -3.37 -6.99
N ALA A 49 22.26 -2.18 -6.78
CA ALA A 49 21.96 -1.39 -5.58
C ALA A 49 20.51 -0.96 -5.53
N ALA A 50 19.92 -0.57 -6.68
CA ALA A 50 18.51 -0.24 -6.76
C ALA A 50 17.65 -1.46 -6.41
N HIS A 51 17.96 -2.62 -6.97
CA HIS A 51 17.27 -3.85 -6.69
C HIS A 51 17.31 -4.21 -5.19
N ASP A 52 18.49 -4.13 -4.58
CA ASP A 52 18.67 -4.44 -3.17
C ASP A 52 17.91 -3.48 -2.27
N LEU A 53 17.88 -2.19 -2.63
CA LEU A 53 17.14 -1.17 -1.89
C LEU A 53 15.64 -1.46 -1.93
N ILE A 54 15.10 -1.77 -3.11
CA ILE A 54 13.68 -2.10 -3.27
C ILE A 54 13.33 -3.36 -2.48
N LYS A 55 14.17 -4.40 -2.56
CA LYS A 55 13.94 -5.63 -1.79
C LYS A 55 13.93 -5.40 -0.30
N ARG A 56 14.82 -4.53 0.19
CA ARG A 56 14.87 -4.18 1.60
C ARG A 56 13.61 -3.45 2.03
N CYS A 57 13.13 -2.52 1.22
CA CYS A 57 11.86 -1.82 1.46
C CYS A 57 10.68 -2.78 1.47
N ASP A 58 10.60 -3.67 0.47
CA ASP A 58 9.56 -4.70 0.44
C ASP A 58 9.51 -5.47 1.75
N LYS A 59 10.66 -5.91 2.24
CA LYS A 59 10.75 -6.70 3.45
C LYS A 59 10.32 -5.93 4.68
N MET A 60 10.71 -4.65 4.77
CA MET A 60 10.29 -3.78 5.87
C MET A 60 8.77 -3.61 5.89
N LEU A 61 8.18 -3.31 4.74
CA LEU A 61 6.74 -3.12 4.63
C LEU A 61 5.96 -4.40 4.94
N GLU A 62 6.43 -5.53 4.45
CA GLU A 62 5.84 -6.84 4.74
C GLU A 62 5.90 -7.17 6.24
N ASN A 63 7.01 -6.84 6.90
CA ASN A 63 7.14 -7.04 8.35
C ASN A 63 6.16 -6.19 9.13
N TYR A 64 5.88 -4.96 8.71
CA TYR A 64 4.87 -4.13 9.35
C TYR A 64 3.48 -4.77 9.23
N GLU A 65 3.13 -5.26 8.05
CA GLU A 65 1.83 -5.91 7.86
C GLU A 65 1.75 -7.21 8.68
N ASP A 66 2.82 -7.99 8.74
CA ASP A 66 2.87 -9.23 9.52
C ASP A 66 2.62 -8.98 11.01
N LYS A 67 3.01 -7.82 11.50
CA LYS A 67 2.84 -7.45 12.91
C LYS A 67 1.55 -6.70 13.19
N LEU A 68 1.17 -5.79 12.32
CA LEU A 68 0.07 -4.85 12.56
C LEU A 68 -1.25 -5.29 11.94
N HIS A 69 -1.20 -6.01 10.82
CA HIS A 69 -2.37 -6.53 10.11
C HIS A 69 -3.38 -5.46 9.70
N LEU A 70 -2.93 -4.22 9.45
CA LEU A 70 -3.85 -3.13 9.11
C LEU A 70 -4.53 -3.35 7.77
N ILE A 71 -3.79 -3.86 6.77
CA ILE A 71 -4.36 -4.13 5.46
C ILE A 71 -5.46 -5.19 5.57
N SER A 72 -5.16 -6.30 6.22
CA SER A 72 -6.14 -7.39 6.35
C SER A 72 -7.35 -6.97 7.19
N LYS A 73 -7.14 -6.18 8.26
CA LYS A 73 -8.23 -5.67 9.08
C LYS A 73 -9.11 -4.71 8.32
N PHE A 74 -8.51 -3.77 7.58
CA PHE A 74 -9.28 -2.78 6.82
C PHE A 74 -10.02 -3.43 5.66
N GLN A 75 -9.44 -4.42 5.00
CA GLN A 75 -10.13 -5.17 3.96
C GLN A 75 -11.32 -5.93 4.52
N SER A 76 -11.17 -6.54 5.70
CA SER A 76 -12.26 -7.25 6.37
C SER A 76 -13.38 -6.29 6.78
N ILE A 77 -13.05 -5.13 7.35
CA ILE A 77 -14.03 -4.11 7.73
C ILE A 77 -14.75 -3.60 6.49
N ARG A 78 -14.01 -3.27 5.43
CA ARG A 78 -14.59 -2.80 4.17
C ARG A 78 -15.59 -3.80 3.62
N SER A 79 -15.23 -5.08 3.57
CA SER A 79 -16.10 -6.15 3.07
C SER A 79 -17.41 -6.23 3.87
N LYS A 80 -17.32 -6.15 5.19
CA LYS A 80 -18.49 -6.20 6.06
C LYS A 80 -19.39 -4.97 5.90
N VAL A 81 -18.78 -3.80 5.78
CA VAL A 81 -19.54 -2.56 5.58
C VAL A 81 -20.22 -2.54 4.21
N GLU A 82 -19.55 -3.02 3.18
CA GLU A 82 -20.15 -3.15 1.84
C GLU A 82 -21.35 -4.11 1.88
N GLU A 83 -21.25 -5.19 2.64
CA GLU A 83 -22.36 -6.13 2.84
C GLU A 83 -23.53 -5.45 3.55
N ILE A 84 -23.29 -4.66 4.60
CA ILE A 84 -24.32 -3.89 5.30
C ILE A 84 -25.01 -2.94 4.32
N ASP A 85 -24.25 -2.22 3.50
CA ASP A 85 -24.79 -1.29 2.51
C ASP A 85 -25.67 -2.03 1.49
N ARG A 86 -25.21 -3.21 1.06
CA ARG A 86 -25.92 -4.00 0.06
C ARG A 86 -27.25 -4.56 0.54
N VAL A 87 -27.31 -5.04 1.79
CA VAL A 87 -28.49 -5.73 2.33
C VAL A 87 -29.49 -4.80 3.00
N SER A 88 -29.06 -3.61 3.43
CA SER A 88 -29.93 -2.67 4.11
C SER A 88 -30.73 -1.81 3.13
N SER A 89 -32.00 -1.57 3.45
CA SER A 89 -32.84 -0.60 2.74
C SER A 89 -33.03 0.69 3.51
N ASP A 90 -32.46 0.79 4.72
CA ASP A 90 -32.56 1.96 5.57
C ASP A 90 -31.57 3.03 5.11
N ALA A 91 -32.08 4.23 4.79
CA ALA A 91 -31.26 5.32 4.27
C ALA A 91 -30.19 5.78 5.27
N LEU A 92 -30.49 5.79 6.57
CA LEU A 92 -29.53 6.18 7.58
C LEU A 92 -28.41 5.15 7.72
N VAL A 93 -28.76 3.87 7.70
CA VAL A 93 -27.76 2.79 7.73
C VAL A 93 -26.83 2.88 6.54
N LYS A 94 -27.38 3.11 5.34
CA LYS A 94 -26.57 3.28 4.12
C LYS A 94 -25.64 4.48 4.21
N GLU A 95 -26.12 5.60 4.77
CA GLU A 95 -25.30 6.79 4.95
C GLU A 95 -24.15 6.52 5.91
N LEU A 96 -24.41 5.87 7.04
CA LEU A 96 -23.38 5.53 8.02
C LEU A 96 -22.34 4.57 7.41
N ALA A 97 -22.78 3.57 6.66
CA ALA A 97 -21.90 2.65 5.96
C ALA A 97 -20.97 3.39 4.98
N SER A 98 -21.55 4.32 4.20
CA SER A 98 -20.77 5.15 3.27
C SER A 98 -19.71 5.97 4.00
N ARG A 99 -20.06 6.56 5.14
CA ARG A 99 -19.10 7.34 5.96
C ARG A 99 -17.96 6.49 6.49
N ILE A 100 -18.25 5.24 6.90
CA ILE A 100 -17.20 4.33 7.35
C ILE A 100 -16.26 4.00 6.20
N LEU A 101 -16.79 3.73 4.99
CA LEU A 101 -15.99 3.43 3.80
C LEU A 101 -15.09 4.61 3.41
N GLU A 102 -15.51 5.84 3.65
CA GLU A 102 -14.68 7.02 3.39
C GLU A 102 -13.50 7.13 4.36
N GLU A 103 -13.62 6.57 5.56
CA GLU A 103 -12.57 6.64 6.58
C GLU A 103 -11.50 5.56 6.47
N ILE A 104 -11.79 4.50 5.73
CA ILE A 104 -10.86 3.37 5.62
C ILE A 104 -10.24 3.22 4.19
#